data_09f0f0bdf6f1c50e0883b7b1f471aedb
#
_entry.id   09f0f0bdf6f1c50e0883b7b1f471aedb
#
_cell.length_a   1.000
_cell.length_b   1.000
_cell.length_c   1.000
_cell.angle_alpha   90.00
_cell.angle_beta   90.00
_cell.angle_gamma   90.00
#
_symmetry.space_group_name_H-M   'P 1'
#
loop_
_entity.id
_entity.type
_entity.pdbx_description
1 polymer ?
#
loop_
_entity_poly.entity_id
_entity_poly.type
_entity_poly.pdbx_seq_one_letter_code
_entity_poly.pdbx_strand_id
1 'polypeptide(L)'
;MGRELDHMGRFLSMVVDYKHKIGFKGQILVEPKPQEPSKHQYDYDAATCFGFLQKYGLEKDIKLNLEQGHAILAGHSFEHEIATAAALGVLGSIDMNRNDYQSGWDTDQFPNNVPEVALAYYHILKNGGLGSGGTNFDAKLRRQSLDPKDLIAAHIGGMDICARGLKAAAKMLEDGGLEEALKERYAGWETPKAQEMLNSDLASIAKSVTDNKISPRPVSGQQEILENYVNRFV
;
A
#
# COMPACT_ATOMS: atom_id res chain seq x y z
N MET A 1 23.27 7.68 -11.54
CA MET A 1 21.91 7.12 -11.54
C MET A 1 21.69 6.09 -12.63
N GLY A 2 21.73 6.36 -13.95
CA GLY A 2 21.40 5.38 -15.00
C GLY A 2 22.20 4.08 -14.89
N ARG A 3 23.53 4.16 -14.75
CA ARG A 3 24.39 2.99 -14.62
C ARG A 3 24.08 2.16 -13.36
N GLU A 4 23.73 2.79 -12.26
CA GLU A 4 23.37 2.11 -11.00
C GLU A 4 22.06 1.35 -11.15
N LEU A 5 21.05 1.97 -11.77
CA LEU A 5 19.79 1.29 -12.12
C LEU A 5 20.04 0.06 -13.01
N ASP A 6 20.89 0.20 -14.04
CA ASP A 6 21.19 -0.92 -14.94
C ASP A 6 21.93 -2.06 -14.22
N HIS A 7 22.85 -1.75 -13.29
CA HIS A 7 23.51 -2.77 -12.47
C HIS A 7 22.51 -3.50 -11.54
N MET A 8 21.65 -2.77 -10.88
CA MET A 8 20.62 -3.34 -10.00
C MET A 8 19.63 -4.19 -10.80
N GLY A 9 19.15 -3.67 -11.95
CA GLY A 9 18.24 -4.39 -12.84
C GLY A 9 18.87 -5.69 -13.34
N ARG A 10 20.12 -5.65 -13.78
CA ARG A 10 20.87 -6.86 -14.20
C ARG A 10 21.03 -7.86 -13.06
N PHE A 11 21.37 -7.39 -11.85
CA PHE A 11 21.53 -8.28 -10.69
C PHE A 11 20.21 -8.98 -10.36
N LEU A 12 19.12 -8.25 -10.25
CA LEU A 12 17.80 -8.83 -9.96
C LEU A 12 17.31 -9.77 -11.07
N SER A 13 17.60 -9.45 -12.34
CA SER A 13 17.31 -10.37 -13.45
C SER A 13 18.06 -11.69 -13.28
N MET A 14 19.34 -11.66 -12.91
CA MET A 14 20.10 -12.87 -12.62
C MET A 14 19.54 -13.67 -11.43
N VAL A 15 19.04 -13.00 -10.40
CA VAL A 15 18.39 -13.64 -9.24
C VAL A 15 17.10 -14.36 -9.70
N VAL A 16 16.27 -13.71 -10.51
CA VAL A 16 15.04 -14.29 -11.07
C VAL A 16 15.36 -15.48 -11.98
N ASP A 17 16.34 -15.35 -12.88
CA ASP A 17 16.79 -16.45 -13.74
C ASP A 17 17.26 -17.66 -12.91
N TYR A 18 18.02 -17.40 -11.84
CA TYR A 18 18.50 -18.45 -10.95
C TYR A 18 17.35 -19.10 -10.17
N LYS A 19 16.40 -18.30 -9.66
CA LYS A 19 15.16 -18.80 -9.04
C LYS A 19 14.45 -19.82 -9.94
N HIS A 20 14.23 -19.45 -11.19
CA HIS A 20 13.59 -20.34 -12.16
C HIS A 20 14.42 -21.57 -12.46
N LYS A 21 15.73 -21.42 -12.65
CA LYS A 21 16.67 -22.52 -12.93
C LYS A 21 16.65 -23.60 -11.85
N ILE A 22 16.58 -23.22 -10.57
CA ILE A 22 16.57 -24.19 -9.46
C ILE A 22 15.15 -24.62 -9.03
N GLY A 23 14.11 -24.08 -9.69
CA GLY A 23 12.71 -24.39 -9.38
C GLY A 23 12.22 -23.84 -8.03
N PHE A 24 12.88 -22.79 -7.51
CA PHE A 24 12.47 -22.18 -6.24
C PHE A 24 11.09 -21.52 -6.37
N LYS A 25 10.16 -21.87 -5.49
CA LYS A 25 8.76 -21.42 -5.50
C LYS A 25 8.49 -20.21 -4.60
N GLY A 26 9.46 -19.82 -3.75
CA GLY A 26 9.33 -18.67 -2.87
C GLY A 26 9.26 -17.36 -3.65
N GLN A 27 8.66 -16.34 -3.06
CA GLN A 27 8.58 -15.00 -3.62
C GLN A 27 9.89 -14.25 -3.37
N ILE A 28 10.40 -13.56 -4.39
CA ILE A 28 11.45 -12.54 -4.23
C ILE A 28 10.75 -11.23 -3.88
N LEU A 29 11.24 -10.56 -2.87
CA LEU A 29 10.69 -9.31 -2.39
C LEU A 29 11.71 -8.19 -2.47
N VAL A 30 11.27 -7.00 -2.82
CA VAL A 30 11.99 -5.73 -2.64
C VAL A 30 11.23 -4.95 -1.58
N GLU A 31 11.97 -4.36 -0.65
CA GLU A 31 11.40 -3.55 0.41
C GLU A 31 11.69 -2.07 0.15
N PRO A 32 10.66 -1.26 -0.12
CA PRO A 32 10.80 0.17 -0.29
C PRO A 32 11.21 0.85 1.01
N LYS A 33 12.17 1.77 0.90
CA LYS A 33 12.60 2.65 1.99
C LYS A 33 13.09 3.98 1.42
N PRO A 34 12.59 5.14 1.89
CA PRO A 34 12.93 6.43 1.27
C PRO A 34 14.30 6.96 1.65
N GLN A 35 14.82 6.54 2.78
CA GLN A 35 16.10 7.03 3.30
C GLN A 35 16.68 6.07 4.34
N GLU A 36 17.93 6.32 4.70
CA GLU A 36 18.77 5.60 5.66
C GLU A 36 19.50 4.39 5.07
N PRO A 37 20.84 4.39 5.19
CA PRO A 37 21.68 5.46 5.78
C PRO A 37 21.83 6.70 4.91
N SER A 38 21.29 6.69 3.70
CA SER A 38 21.27 7.81 2.76
C SER A 38 19.91 7.88 2.07
N LYS A 39 19.69 8.85 1.21
CA LYS A 39 18.49 8.90 0.36
C LYS A 39 18.45 7.72 -0.59
N HIS A 40 17.34 7.00 -0.60
CA HIS A 40 17.05 5.93 -1.54
C HIS A 40 16.40 6.50 -2.80
N GLN A 41 17.03 6.28 -3.96
CA GLN A 41 16.59 6.90 -5.21
C GLN A 41 15.80 5.95 -6.11
N TYR A 42 15.91 4.64 -5.87
CA TYR A 42 15.38 3.60 -6.75
C TYR A 42 14.25 2.80 -6.11
N ASP A 43 14.16 2.83 -4.81
CA ASP A 43 13.29 2.04 -3.95
C ASP A 43 12.60 2.90 -2.88
N TYR A 44 12.26 4.14 -3.24
CA TYR A 44 11.71 5.16 -2.34
C TYR A 44 10.34 4.76 -1.75
N ASP A 45 9.44 4.25 -2.59
CA ASP A 45 8.07 3.85 -2.29
C ASP A 45 7.60 2.77 -3.27
N ALA A 46 6.37 2.30 -3.11
CA ALA A 46 5.78 1.27 -3.96
C ALA A 46 5.75 1.68 -5.44
N ALA A 47 5.41 2.93 -5.74
CA ALA A 47 5.32 3.42 -7.11
C ALA A 47 6.70 3.51 -7.78
N THR A 48 7.71 3.98 -7.05
CA THR A 48 9.10 4.07 -7.52
C THR A 48 9.67 2.67 -7.79
N CYS A 49 9.46 1.73 -6.85
CA CYS A 49 9.86 0.34 -7.04
C CYS A 49 9.18 -0.30 -8.24
N PHE A 50 7.87 -0.10 -8.41
CA PHE A 50 7.14 -0.61 -9.56
C PHE A 50 7.71 -0.08 -10.87
N GLY A 51 7.98 1.23 -10.97
CA GLY A 51 8.59 1.83 -12.15
C GLY A 51 9.96 1.23 -12.49
N PHE A 52 10.78 0.93 -11.47
CA PHE A 52 12.04 0.22 -11.63
C PHE A 52 11.80 -1.22 -12.12
N LEU A 53 10.93 -1.98 -11.47
CA LEU A 53 10.64 -3.36 -11.86
C LEU A 53 10.12 -3.44 -13.28
N GLN A 54 9.19 -2.55 -13.66
CA GLN A 54 8.63 -2.48 -15.00
C GLN A 54 9.68 -2.17 -16.07
N LYS A 55 10.63 -1.26 -15.78
CA LYS A 55 11.72 -0.93 -16.69
C LYS A 55 12.56 -2.15 -17.10
N TYR A 56 12.71 -3.11 -16.19
CA TYR A 56 13.53 -4.31 -16.40
C TYR A 56 12.71 -5.58 -16.61
N GLY A 57 11.38 -5.48 -16.70
CA GLY A 57 10.47 -6.63 -16.94
C GLY A 57 10.40 -7.60 -15.75
N LEU A 58 10.58 -7.11 -14.53
CA LEU A 58 10.66 -7.88 -13.29
C LEU A 58 9.37 -7.87 -12.47
N GLU A 59 8.37 -7.08 -12.84
CA GLU A 59 7.14 -6.85 -12.08
C GLU A 59 6.26 -8.10 -11.89
N LYS A 60 6.49 -9.13 -12.70
CA LYS A 60 5.78 -10.42 -12.58
C LYS A 60 6.45 -11.39 -11.61
N ASP A 61 7.75 -11.28 -11.44
CA ASP A 61 8.59 -12.20 -10.67
C ASP A 61 8.94 -11.69 -9.27
N ILE A 62 8.95 -10.37 -9.09
CA ILE A 62 9.30 -9.69 -7.84
C ILE A 62 8.07 -8.97 -7.31
N LYS A 63 7.85 -9.08 -6.01
CA LYS A 63 6.82 -8.35 -5.27
C LYS A 63 7.47 -7.42 -4.25
N LEU A 64 6.64 -6.67 -3.54
CA LEU A 64 7.11 -5.74 -2.50
C LEU A 64 6.81 -6.28 -1.11
N ASN A 65 7.74 -6.06 -0.20
CA ASN A 65 7.53 -6.13 1.23
C ASN A 65 7.34 -4.70 1.73
N LEU A 66 6.14 -4.34 2.14
CA LEU A 66 5.83 -2.96 2.52
C LEU A 66 5.89 -2.82 4.03
N GLU A 67 6.65 -1.84 4.49
CA GLU A 67 6.77 -1.52 5.89
C GLU A 67 6.02 -0.22 6.24
N GLN A 68 5.24 -0.27 7.32
CA GLN A 68 4.48 0.90 7.77
C GLN A 68 5.39 2.07 8.14
N GLY A 69 6.49 1.80 8.83
CA GLY A 69 7.48 2.81 9.19
C GLY A 69 8.08 3.50 7.97
N HIS A 70 8.39 2.74 6.92
CA HIS A 70 8.94 3.27 5.68
C HIS A 70 7.92 4.11 4.90
N ALA A 71 6.64 3.72 4.90
CA ALA A 71 5.56 4.52 4.32
C ALA A 71 5.48 5.91 4.97
N ILE A 72 5.52 5.97 6.31
CA ILE A 72 5.53 7.22 7.08
C ILE A 72 6.73 8.09 6.70
N LEU A 73 7.93 7.51 6.60
CA LEU A 73 9.13 8.24 6.17
C LEU A 73 9.03 8.77 4.74
N ALA A 74 8.32 8.08 3.87
CA ALA A 74 8.05 8.51 2.50
C ALA A 74 6.98 9.61 2.42
N GLY A 75 6.31 9.92 3.53
CA GLY A 75 5.21 10.89 3.57
C GLY A 75 3.86 10.33 3.14
N HIS A 76 3.72 9.00 3.16
CA HIS A 76 2.50 8.28 2.81
C HIS A 76 1.84 7.69 4.05
N SER A 77 0.54 7.45 3.97
CA SER A 77 -0.12 6.54 4.90
C SER A 77 0.16 5.08 4.47
N PHE A 78 0.06 4.14 5.40
CA PHE A 78 0.38 2.75 5.09
C PHE A 78 -0.66 2.12 4.13
N GLU A 79 -1.94 2.46 4.30
CA GLU A 79 -2.98 2.00 3.38
C GLU A 79 -2.76 2.52 1.95
N HIS A 80 -2.17 3.70 1.76
CA HIS A 80 -1.81 4.22 0.43
C HIS A 80 -0.79 3.30 -0.26
N GLU A 81 0.28 2.94 0.44
CA GLU A 81 1.31 2.05 -0.10
C GLU A 81 0.74 0.66 -0.45
N ILE A 82 -0.08 0.09 0.45
CA ILE A 82 -0.72 -1.20 0.22
C ILE A 82 -1.69 -1.14 -0.95
N ALA A 83 -2.55 -0.12 -1.00
CA ALA A 83 -3.53 0.04 -2.09
C ALA A 83 -2.82 0.24 -3.44
N THR A 84 -1.72 1.01 -3.46
CA THR A 84 -0.90 1.23 -4.65
C THR A 84 -0.26 -0.08 -5.12
N ALA A 85 0.40 -0.81 -4.25
CA ALA A 85 1.03 -2.09 -4.60
C ALA A 85 0.01 -3.15 -5.03
N ALA A 86 -1.17 -3.18 -4.41
CA ALA A 86 -2.27 -4.05 -4.79
C ALA A 86 -2.79 -3.71 -6.19
N ALA A 87 -3.05 -2.43 -6.46
CA ALA A 87 -3.52 -1.97 -7.78
C ALA A 87 -2.51 -2.26 -8.90
N LEU A 88 -1.21 -2.20 -8.60
CA LEU A 88 -0.12 -2.50 -9.52
C LEU A 88 0.23 -4.00 -9.58
N GLY A 89 -0.42 -4.83 -8.78
CA GLY A 89 -0.21 -6.28 -8.76
C GLY A 89 1.14 -6.72 -8.18
N VAL A 90 1.78 -5.88 -7.36
CA VAL A 90 3.10 -6.15 -6.75
C VAL A 90 3.09 -6.27 -5.24
N LEU A 91 1.94 -6.30 -4.59
CA LEU A 91 1.83 -6.56 -3.17
C LEU A 91 2.28 -8.00 -2.86
N GLY A 92 3.21 -8.17 -1.94
CA GLY A 92 3.76 -9.47 -1.58
C GLY A 92 3.74 -9.79 -0.08
N SER A 93 4.30 -8.94 0.74
CA SER A 93 4.40 -9.11 2.19
C SER A 93 4.35 -7.75 2.88
N ILE A 94 4.21 -7.73 4.20
CA ILE A 94 4.23 -6.50 4.98
C ILE A 94 5.01 -6.64 6.27
N ASP A 95 5.63 -5.54 6.70
CA ASP A 95 6.16 -5.36 8.04
C ASP A 95 5.29 -4.34 8.79
N MET A 96 4.54 -4.88 9.76
CA MET A 96 3.55 -4.15 10.53
C MET A 96 4.20 -3.56 11.78
N ASN A 97 4.95 -2.50 11.60
CA ASN A 97 5.51 -1.69 12.67
C ASN A 97 4.90 -0.28 12.65
N ARG A 98 5.56 0.68 13.18
CA ARG A 98 5.26 2.11 13.06
C ARG A 98 6.49 2.96 13.32
N ASN A 99 6.49 4.17 12.79
CA ASN A 99 7.46 5.18 13.14
C ASN A 99 6.85 6.28 14.01
N ASP A 100 7.72 7.03 14.67
CA ASP A 100 7.36 8.33 15.22
C ASP A 100 7.22 9.34 14.08
N TYR A 101 6.04 9.91 13.91
CA TYR A 101 5.73 10.86 12.82
C TYR A 101 6.60 12.13 12.84
N GLN A 102 7.21 12.46 13.97
CA GLN A 102 7.97 13.69 14.15
C GLN A 102 9.49 13.50 14.07
N SER A 103 9.99 12.29 14.32
CA SER A 103 11.43 12.04 14.44
C SER A 103 12.19 12.14 13.12
N GLY A 104 11.54 11.82 12.00
CA GLY A 104 12.14 11.87 10.67
C GLY A 104 13.14 10.75 10.38
N TRP A 105 13.26 9.74 11.25
CA TRP A 105 14.06 8.54 11.03
C TRP A 105 13.26 7.28 11.35
N ASP A 106 13.83 6.15 10.95
CA ASP A 106 13.26 4.82 11.15
C ASP A 106 13.38 4.38 12.61
N THR A 107 12.24 4.35 13.30
CA THR A 107 12.20 4.03 14.73
C THR A 107 11.77 2.60 15.03
N ASP A 108 11.28 1.85 14.05
CA ASP A 108 10.90 0.44 14.12
C ASP A 108 10.13 0.09 15.41
N GLN A 109 9.05 0.79 15.67
CA GLN A 109 8.24 0.57 16.86
C GLN A 109 7.20 -0.51 16.59
N PHE A 110 6.86 -1.32 17.61
CA PHE A 110 5.72 -2.22 17.52
C PHE A 110 4.42 -1.45 17.24
N PRO A 111 3.48 -2.01 16.45
CA PRO A 111 2.24 -1.33 16.12
C PRO A 111 1.36 -1.11 17.35
N ASN A 112 0.65 0.00 17.40
CA ASN A 112 -0.25 0.34 18.51
C ASN A 112 -1.50 1.13 18.09
N ASN A 113 -1.72 1.34 16.78
CA ASN A 113 -2.83 2.11 16.24
C ASN A 113 -3.78 1.19 15.46
N VAL A 114 -4.90 0.82 16.09
CA VAL A 114 -5.87 -0.11 15.48
C VAL A 114 -6.49 0.44 14.19
N PRO A 115 -6.91 1.72 14.09
CA PRO A 115 -7.42 2.30 12.86
C PRO A 115 -6.50 2.14 11.66
N GLU A 116 -5.21 2.47 11.79
CA GLU A 116 -4.23 2.35 10.70
C GLU A 116 -4.06 0.89 10.27
N VAL A 117 -3.91 0.00 11.25
CA VAL A 117 -3.78 -1.44 11.01
C VAL A 117 -5.04 -2.02 10.36
N ALA A 118 -6.23 -1.53 10.76
CA ALA A 118 -7.50 -1.96 10.17
C ALA A 118 -7.61 -1.55 8.69
N LEU A 119 -7.23 -0.34 8.33
CA LEU A 119 -7.22 0.13 6.95
C LEU A 119 -6.20 -0.65 6.09
N ALA A 120 -5.02 -0.91 6.63
CA ALA A 120 -4.02 -1.75 5.97
C ALA A 120 -4.57 -3.14 5.65
N TYR A 121 -5.13 -3.84 6.64
CA TYR A 121 -5.74 -5.16 6.42
C TYR A 121 -6.99 -5.12 5.55
N TYR A 122 -7.76 -4.03 5.56
CA TYR A 122 -8.89 -3.87 4.66
C TYR A 122 -8.44 -3.99 3.19
N HIS A 123 -7.40 -3.25 2.79
CA HIS A 123 -6.85 -3.31 1.43
C HIS A 123 -6.22 -4.67 1.12
N ILE A 124 -5.53 -5.29 2.07
CA ILE A 124 -4.95 -6.63 1.91
C ILE A 124 -6.06 -7.66 1.66
N LEU A 125 -7.09 -7.70 2.51
CA LEU A 125 -8.20 -8.64 2.37
C LEU A 125 -9.01 -8.41 1.08
N LYS A 126 -9.27 -7.15 0.74
CA LYS A 126 -9.93 -6.77 -0.49
C LYS A 126 -9.17 -7.25 -1.74
N ASN A 127 -7.85 -7.27 -1.68
CA ASN A 127 -6.97 -7.76 -2.76
C ASN A 127 -6.81 -9.30 -2.75
N GLY A 128 -7.48 -10.04 -1.87
CA GLY A 128 -7.39 -11.49 -1.78
C GLY A 128 -6.27 -12.02 -0.87
N GLY A 129 -5.67 -11.16 -0.04
CA GLY A 129 -4.61 -11.52 0.91
C GLY A 129 -3.20 -11.30 0.36
N LEU A 130 -2.21 -11.87 1.04
CA LEU A 130 -0.77 -11.74 0.72
C LEU A 130 -0.21 -12.95 -0.06
N GLY A 131 -1.06 -13.95 -0.40
CA GLY A 131 -0.60 -15.16 -1.07
C GLY A 131 0.39 -15.96 -0.23
N SER A 132 1.62 -16.11 -0.71
CA SER A 132 2.72 -16.75 0.03
C SER A 132 3.48 -15.80 0.97
N GLY A 133 3.11 -14.52 1.01
CA GLY A 133 3.66 -13.54 1.93
C GLY A 133 3.07 -13.65 3.34
N GLY A 134 3.45 -12.72 4.19
CA GLY A 134 3.02 -12.71 5.59
C GLY A 134 3.02 -11.32 6.19
N THR A 135 2.67 -11.28 7.47
CA THR A 135 2.82 -10.10 8.32
C THR A 135 3.92 -10.36 9.33
N ASN A 136 4.98 -9.57 9.26
CA ASN A 136 6.05 -9.53 10.25
C ASN A 136 5.96 -8.23 11.04
N PHE A 137 6.83 -8.04 12.02
CA PHE A 137 6.91 -6.76 12.72
C PHE A 137 8.06 -5.88 12.21
N ASP A 138 9.22 -6.48 11.96
CA ASP A 138 10.48 -5.76 11.82
C ASP A 138 10.58 -4.60 12.82
N ALA A 139 10.47 -4.94 14.10
CA ALA A 139 10.35 -3.97 15.18
C ALA A 139 11.29 -4.26 16.33
N LYS A 140 11.68 -3.20 17.02
CA LYS A 140 12.58 -3.27 18.17
C LYS A 140 12.01 -2.54 19.39
N LEU A 141 12.47 -2.97 20.57
CA LEU A 141 12.12 -2.31 21.82
C LEU A 141 12.67 -0.88 21.88
N ARG A 142 12.00 -0.03 22.63
CA ARG A 142 12.52 1.30 22.93
C ARG A 142 13.74 1.22 23.85
N ARG A 143 14.61 2.23 23.74
CA ARG A 143 15.88 2.29 24.47
C ARG A 143 15.76 2.05 25.98
N GLN A 144 14.65 2.45 26.58
CA GLN A 144 14.38 2.33 28.02
C GLN A 144 13.68 1.02 28.42
N SER A 145 13.32 0.17 27.47
CA SER A 145 12.68 -1.14 27.71
C SER A 145 13.78 -2.19 27.86
N LEU A 146 14.23 -2.43 29.08
CA LEU A 146 15.43 -3.21 29.38
C LEU A 146 15.15 -4.60 29.96
N ASP A 147 13.93 -4.86 30.40
CA ASP A 147 13.56 -6.12 31.00
C ASP A 147 13.12 -7.15 29.96
N PRO A 148 13.40 -8.46 30.16
CA PRO A 148 12.87 -9.50 29.27
C PRO A 148 11.35 -9.50 29.12
N LYS A 149 10.60 -9.09 30.15
CA LYS A 149 9.15 -8.93 30.07
C LYS A 149 8.71 -7.88 29.05
N ASP A 150 9.52 -6.85 28.80
CA ASP A 150 9.21 -5.81 27.84
C ASP A 150 9.16 -6.36 26.41
N LEU A 151 10.07 -7.29 26.09
CA LEU A 151 10.07 -7.98 24.78
C LEU A 151 8.79 -8.81 24.58
N ILE A 152 8.41 -9.57 25.60
CA ILE A 152 7.18 -10.38 25.56
C ILE A 152 5.95 -9.49 25.43
N ALA A 153 5.87 -8.44 26.25
CA ALA A 153 4.76 -7.49 26.23
C ALA A 153 4.62 -6.78 24.88
N ALA A 154 5.74 -6.39 24.25
CA ALA A 154 5.74 -5.73 22.95
C ALA A 154 5.20 -6.67 21.84
N HIS A 155 5.63 -7.94 21.81
CA HIS A 155 5.14 -8.91 20.84
C HIS A 155 3.66 -9.24 21.05
N ILE A 156 3.23 -9.46 22.30
CA ILE A 156 1.81 -9.71 22.61
C ILE A 156 0.97 -8.51 22.20
N GLY A 157 1.38 -7.29 22.59
CA GLY A 157 0.66 -6.07 22.24
C GLY A 157 0.58 -5.85 20.73
N GLY A 158 1.67 -6.09 20.00
CA GLY A 158 1.69 -6.00 18.54
C GLY A 158 0.74 -7.02 17.90
N MET A 159 0.76 -8.27 18.33
CA MET A 159 -0.15 -9.31 17.83
C MET A 159 -1.62 -8.97 18.15
N ASP A 160 -1.92 -8.47 19.34
CA ASP A 160 -3.28 -8.07 19.73
C ASP A 160 -3.79 -6.91 18.85
N ILE A 161 -2.94 -5.92 18.57
CA ILE A 161 -3.29 -4.81 17.67
C ILE A 161 -3.55 -5.31 16.27
N CYS A 162 -2.69 -6.18 15.73
CA CYS A 162 -2.89 -6.79 14.41
C CYS A 162 -4.18 -7.62 14.36
N ALA A 163 -4.46 -8.42 15.38
CA ALA A 163 -5.68 -9.24 15.45
C ALA A 163 -6.95 -8.36 15.52
N ARG A 164 -6.90 -7.26 16.28
CA ARG A 164 -8.01 -6.30 16.35
C ARG A 164 -8.23 -5.60 15.01
N GLY A 165 -7.16 -5.11 14.37
CA GLY A 165 -7.22 -4.49 13.06
C GLY A 165 -7.76 -5.43 11.99
N LEU A 166 -7.30 -6.68 11.97
CA LEU A 166 -7.79 -7.70 11.04
C LEU A 166 -9.30 -7.99 11.23
N LYS A 167 -9.75 -8.08 12.47
CA LYS A 167 -11.19 -8.26 12.77
C LYS A 167 -12.02 -7.05 12.33
N ALA A 168 -11.53 -5.84 12.55
CA ALA A 168 -12.19 -4.61 12.11
C ALA A 168 -12.27 -4.55 10.58
N ALA A 169 -11.18 -4.86 9.88
CA ALA A 169 -11.13 -4.93 8.42
C ALA A 169 -12.13 -5.95 7.85
N ALA A 170 -12.17 -7.15 8.42
CA ALA A 170 -13.13 -8.18 8.01
C ALA A 170 -14.59 -7.72 8.17
N LYS A 171 -14.92 -7.07 9.29
CA LYS A 171 -16.24 -6.51 9.52
C LYS A 171 -16.59 -5.36 8.55
N MET A 172 -15.64 -4.48 8.23
CA MET A 172 -15.85 -3.42 7.23
C MET A 172 -16.15 -4.00 5.85
N LEU A 173 -15.46 -5.09 5.46
CA LEU A 173 -15.73 -5.79 4.21
C LEU A 173 -17.10 -6.48 4.21
N GLU A 174 -17.47 -7.12 5.32
CA GLU A 174 -18.77 -7.77 5.49
C GLU A 174 -19.91 -6.76 5.44
N ASP A 175 -19.75 -5.59 6.08
CA ASP A 175 -20.73 -4.49 6.06
C ASP A 175 -20.87 -3.85 4.67
N GLY A 176 -19.78 -3.74 3.92
CA GLY A 176 -19.77 -3.28 2.53
C GLY A 176 -19.92 -1.76 2.34
N GLY A 177 -20.02 -0.96 3.39
CA GLY A 177 -20.30 0.48 3.28
C GLY A 177 -19.23 1.28 2.55
N LEU A 178 -17.92 0.91 2.65
CA LEU A 178 -16.88 1.56 1.88
C LEU A 178 -16.97 1.24 0.38
N GLU A 179 -17.33 0.00 0.02
CA GLU A 179 -17.53 -0.40 -1.37
C GLU A 179 -18.76 0.29 -1.98
N GLU A 180 -19.83 0.42 -1.21
CA GLU A 180 -21.03 1.13 -1.64
C GLU A 180 -20.74 2.61 -1.90
N ALA A 181 -20.02 3.27 -0.99
CA ALA A 181 -19.60 4.66 -1.16
C ALA A 181 -18.71 4.86 -2.41
N LEU A 182 -17.79 3.95 -2.68
CA LEU A 182 -16.98 3.96 -3.90
C LEU A 182 -17.83 3.78 -5.16
N LYS A 183 -18.72 2.81 -5.15
CA LYS A 183 -19.63 2.53 -6.26
C LYS A 183 -20.52 3.74 -6.56
N GLU A 184 -21.09 4.36 -5.54
CA GLU A 184 -21.89 5.58 -5.68
C GLU A 184 -21.05 6.73 -6.26
N ARG A 185 -19.83 6.95 -5.74
CA ARG A 185 -18.94 8.02 -6.21
C ARG A 185 -18.63 7.90 -7.69
N TYR A 186 -18.44 6.70 -8.20
CA TYR A 186 -18.03 6.47 -9.60
C TYR A 186 -19.18 6.01 -10.50
N ALA A 187 -20.43 5.93 -10.00
CA ALA A 187 -21.59 5.50 -10.77
C ALA A 187 -21.80 6.33 -12.07
N GLY A 188 -21.42 7.61 -12.04
CA GLY A 188 -21.50 8.48 -13.22
C GLY A 188 -20.67 7.99 -14.41
N TRP A 189 -19.59 7.26 -14.18
CA TRP A 189 -18.70 6.74 -15.24
C TRP A 189 -19.30 5.56 -16.00
N GLU A 190 -20.27 4.88 -15.40
CA GLU A 190 -20.96 3.73 -15.99
C GLU A 190 -22.15 4.14 -16.86
N THR A 191 -22.45 5.43 -16.93
CA THR A 191 -23.57 5.92 -17.76
C THR A 191 -23.23 5.82 -19.25
N PRO A 192 -24.23 5.57 -20.15
CA PRO A 192 -23.99 5.54 -21.59
C PRO A 192 -23.29 6.79 -22.12
N LYS A 193 -23.62 7.98 -21.58
CA LYS A 193 -22.97 9.23 -21.95
C LYS A 193 -21.49 9.29 -21.53
N ALA A 194 -21.15 8.81 -20.35
CA ALA A 194 -19.77 8.74 -19.91
C ALA A 194 -18.97 7.75 -20.76
N GLN A 195 -19.52 6.60 -21.10
CA GLN A 195 -18.90 5.62 -21.99
C GLN A 195 -18.69 6.18 -23.40
N GLU A 196 -19.64 6.95 -23.93
CA GLU A 196 -19.46 7.66 -25.21
C GLU A 196 -18.29 8.66 -25.11
N MET A 197 -18.21 9.44 -24.02
CA MET A 197 -17.10 10.39 -23.81
C MET A 197 -15.75 9.70 -23.67
N LEU A 198 -15.66 8.58 -22.96
CA LEU A 198 -14.42 7.81 -22.79
C LEU A 198 -13.88 7.26 -24.13
N ASN A 199 -14.76 7.02 -25.10
CA ASN A 199 -14.39 6.52 -26.41
C ASN A 199 -14.27 7.64 -27.47
N SER A 200 -14.41 8.92 -27.07
CA SER A 200 -14.34 10.08 -27.97
C SER A 200 -12.98 10.75 -27.91
N ASP A 201 -12.60 11.44 -29.00
CA ASP A 201 -11.44 12.32 -29.01
C ASP A 201 -11.70 13.63 -28.24
N LEU A 202 -10.62 14.33 -27.86
CA LEU A 202 -10.70 15.57 -27.05
C LEU A 202 -11.51 16.68 -27.74
N ALA A 203 -11.44 16.81 -29.08
CA ALA A 203 -12.17 17.85 -29.81
C ALA A 203 -13.68 17.60 -29.76
N SER A 204 -14.09 16.33 -29.93
CA SER A 204 -15.47 15.91 -29.81
C SER A 204 -16.03 16.13 -28.40
N ILE A 205 -15.24 15.79 -27.38
CA ILE A 205 -15.60 16.03 -25.98
C ILE A 205 -15.77 17.55 -25.73
N ALA A 206 -14.79 18.36 -26.13
CA ALA A 206 -14.83 19.80 -25.95
C ALA A 206 -16.04 20.45 -26.64
N LYS A 207 -16.34 19.99 -27.88
CA LYS A 207 -17.53 20.42 -28.62
C LYS A 207 -18.82 20.06 -27.88
N SER A 208 -18.93 18.81 -27.41
CA SER A 208 -20.09 18.34 -26.64
C SER A 208 -20.31 19.16 -25.36
N VAL A 209 -19.24 19.44 -24.62
CA VAL A 209 -19.29 20.28 -23.41
C VAL A 209 -19.79 21.67 -23.72
N THR A 210 -19.28 22.30 -24.80
CA THR A 210 -19.66 23.68 -25.23
C THR A 210 -21.09 23.72 -25.72
N ASP A 211 -21.45 22.84 -26.64
CA ASP A 211 -22.79 22.82 -27.26
C ASP A 211 -23.90 22.55 -26.23
N ASN A 212 -23.62 21.69 -25.25
CA ASN A 212 -24.59 21.35 -24.19
C ASN A 212 -24.45 22.26 -22.95
N LYS A 213 -23.56 23.25 -22.96
CA LYS A 213 -23.30 24.14 -21.82
C LYS A 213 -23.08 23.39 -20.51
N ILE A 214 -22.31 22.31 -20.56
CA ILE A 214 -22.03 21.46 -19.40
C ILE A 214 -21.09 22.24 -18.47
N SER A 215 -21.52 22.43 -17.22
CA SER A 215 -20.70 22.99 -16.15
C SER A 215 -20.43 21.94 -15.10
N PRO A 216 -19.17 21.53 -14.88
CA PRO A 216 -18.85 20.58 -13.83
C PRO A 216 -19.27 21.11 -12.46
N ARG A 217 -19.86 20.26 -11.63
CA ARG A 217 -20.16 20.57 -10.24
C ARG A 217 -19.27 19.73 -9.34
N PRO A 218 -18.61 20.32 -8.33
CA PRO A 218 -17.90 19.54 -7.33
C PRO A 218 -18.85 18.57 -6.63
N VAL A 219 -18.42 17.34 -6.46
CA VAL A 219 -19.12 16.31 -5.67
C VAL A 219 -18.38 16.20 -4.34
N SER A 220 -19.13 16.07 -3.23
CA SER A 220 -18.54 15.88 -1.90
C SER A 220 -17.61 14.68 -1.88
N GLY A 221 -16.43 14.84 -1.26
CA GLY A 221 -15.51 13.73 -0.96
C GLY A 221 -15.98 12.85 0.19
N GLN A 222 -16.97 13.31 0.98
CA GLN A 222 -17.53 12.61 2.15
C GLN A 222 -16.48 12.17 3.18
N GLN A 223 -15.34 12.84 3.24
CA GLN A 223 -14.20 12.44 4.07
C GLN A 223 -14.61 12.15 5.52
N GLU A 224 -15.27 13.10 6.20
CA GLU A 224 -15.66 12.97 7.59
C GLU A 224 -16.68 11.84 7.82
N ILE A 225 -17.50 11.57 6.81
CA ILE A 225 -18.46 10.45 6.85
C ILE A 225 -17.72 9.12 6.80
N LEU A 226 -16.73 9.01 5.90
CA LEU A 226 -15.94 7.80 5.74
C LEU A 226 -15.02 7.55 6.94
N GLU A 227 -14.39 8.60 7.49
CA GLU A 227 -13.61 8.52 8.73
C GLU A 227 -14.49 8.04 9.90
N ASN A 228 -15.69 8.61 10.06
CA ASN A 228 -16.65 8.18 11.09
C ASN A 228 -17.14 6.75 10.85
N TYR A 229 -17.27 6.33 9.58
CA TYR A 229 -17.62 4.96 9.25
C TYR A 229 -16.54 3.99 9.77
N VAL A 230 -15.28 4.22 9.43
CA VAL A 230 -14.15 3.40 9.90
C VAL A 230 -14.11 3.34 11.44
N ASN A 231 -14.28 4.49 12.10
CA ASN A 231 -14.25 4.59 13.57
C ASN A 231 -15.33 3.78 14.29
N ARG A 232 -16.36 3.28 13.61
CA ARG A 232 -17.38 2.40 14.23
C ARG A 232 -16.87 0.96 14.42
N PHE A 233 -15.82 0.56 13.72
CA PHE A 233 -15.30 -0.81 13.72
C PHE A 233 -14.04 -0.98 14.57
N VAL A 234 -13.37 0.10 14.96
CA VAL A 234 -12.07 0.10 15.66
C VAL A 234 -12.16 0.51 17.12
#